data_22d5bc8df0c22e6a94f244e49943a1f8
#
_entry.id   22d5bc8df0c22e6a94f244e49943a1f8
#
_cell.length_a   1.000
_cell.length_b   1.000
_cell.length_c   1.000
_cell.angle_alpha   90.00
_cell.angle_beta   90.00
_cell.angle_gamma   90.00
#
_symmetry.space_group_name_H-M   'P 1'
#
loop_
_entity.id
_entity.type
_entity.pdbx_description
1 polymer ?
#
loop_
_entity_poly.entity_id
_entity_poly.type
_entity_poly.pdbx_seq_one_letter_code
_entity_poly.pdbx_strand_id
1 'polypeptide(L)'
;MLEFKPQLSPKEMLEFGVFGGWYFKTEDNMKEFPADWFKNAKLSQNGFNANLNKFGVASGQSMEVWISKGWITSDDPLGWFQWYCRYYMGRRIPDVDIFQIKRHNNFGPRHAGAIRKHCPGQYHKRTKQRQALLQWAYDPFI
;
A
#
# COMPACT_ATOMS: atom_id res chain seq x y z
N MET A 1 0.98 -23.69 5.87
CA MET A 1 0.29 -22.50 6.37
C MET A 1 0.72 -21.26 5.59
N LEU A 2 -0.23 -20.43 5.22
CA LEU A 2 0.06 -19.20 4.49
C LEU A 2 0.59 -18.12 5.44
N GLU A 3 1.82 -17.68 5.22
CA GLU A 3 2.43 -16.64 6.05
C GLU A 3 2.18 -15.25 5.48
N PHE A 4 1.96 -14.27 6.37
CA PHE A 4 1.89 -12.87 6.02
C PHE A 4 2.92 -12.11 6.86
N LYS A 5 3.94 -11.58 6.19
CA LYS A 5 5.05 -10.87 6.84
C LYS A 5 5.25 -9.50 6.20
N PRO A 6 4.34 -8.56 6.44
CA PRO A 6 4.55 -7.19 5.96
C PRO A 6 5.74 -6.56 6.65
N GLN A 7 6.51 -5.75 5.91
CA GLN A 7 7.72 -5.13 6.41
C GLN A 7 7.49 -3.72 6.96
N LEU A 8 6.33 -3.15 6.67
CA LEU A 8 5.94 -1.82 7.12
C LEU A 8 4.54 -1.86 7.71
N SER A 9 4.32 -1.08 8.77
CA SER A 9 2.98 -0.89 9.32
C SER A 9 2.18 0.10 8.46
N PRO A 10 0.84 0.10 8.58
CA PRO A 10 0.03 1.12 7.93
C PRO A 10 0.45 2.55 8.28
N LYS A 11 0.76 2.80 9.54
CA LYS A 11 1.24 4.11 9.98
C LYS A 11 2.53 4.52 9.27
N GLU A 12 3.51 3.62 9.20
CA GLU A 12 4.77 3.89 8.51
C GLU A 12 4.55 4.17 7.02
N MET A 13 3.68 3.41 6.37
CA MET A 13 3.36 3.64 4.96
C MET A 13 2.77 5.03 4.73
N LEU A 14 1.81 5.43 5.57
CA LEU A 14 1.17 6.74 5.48
C LEU A 14 2.18 7.88 5.73
N GLU A 15 3.10 7.68 6.66
CA GLU A 15 4.11 8.70 6.98
C GLU A 15 5.18 8.82 5.89
N PHE A 16 5.55 7.72 5.24
CA PHE A 16 6.45 7.78 4.09
C PHE A 16 5.82 8.49 2.90
N GLY A 17 4.55 8.26 2.66
CA GLY A 17 3.80 8.80 1.54
C GLY A 17 3.44 7.75 0.50
N VAL A 18 2.15 7.42 0.46
CA VAL A 18 1.58 6.39 -0.41
C VAL A 18 0.30 6.91 -1.07
N PHE A 19 -0.03 6.34 -2.22
CA PHE A 19 -1.30 6.57 -2.91
C PHE A 19 -1.61 8.06 -3.15
N GLY A 20 -0.56 8.87 -3.36
CA GLY A 20 -0.73 10.31 -3.60
C GLY A 20 -1.40 11.07 -2.48
N GLY A 21 -1.41 10.52 -1.27
CA GLY A 21 -2.05 11.13 -0.10
C GLY A 21 -3.58 11.12 -0.16
N TRP A 22 -4.18 10.35 -1.05
CA TRP A 22 -5.63 10.41 -1.32
C TRP A 22 -6.33 9.05 -1.25
N TYR A 23 -5.80 8.11 -0.46
CA TYR A 23 -6.36 6.74 -0.42
C TYR A 23 -7.75 6.70 0.21
N PHE A 24 -7.90 7.26 1.41
CA PHE A 24 -9.17 7.19 2.14
C PHE A 24 -10.21 8.21 1.67
N LYS A 25 -9.77 9.31 1.08
CA LYS A 25 -10.59 10.36 0.47
C LYS A 25 -11.53 11.13 1.40
N THR A 26 -11.99 10.54 2.51
CA THR A 26 -12.91 11.19 3.46
C THR A 26 -12.41 11.04 4.88
N GLU A 27 -12.82 11.97 5.74
CA GLU A 27 -12.53 11.88 7.17
C GLU A 27 -13.18 10.66 7.81
N ASP A 28 -14.37 10.27 7.36
CA ASP A 28 -15.10 9.13 7.90
C ASP A 28 -14.32 7.83 7.70
N ASN A 29 -13.70 7.65 6.53
CA ASN A 29 -12.87 6.48 6.28
C ASN A 29 -11.63 6.46 7.16
N MET A 30 -11.06 7.62 7.49
CA MET A 30 -9.90 7.72 8.37
C MET A 30 -10.25 7.48 9.83
N LYS A 31 -11.46 7.88 10.27
CA LYS A 31 -11.90 7.73 11.67
C LYS A 31 -12.01 6.27 12.12
N GLU A 32 -12.05 5.34 11.21
CA GLU A 32 -12.06 3.91 11.54
C GLU A 32 -10.75 3.48 12.21
N PHE A 33 -9.66 4.23 12.01
CA PHE A 33 -8.32 3.85 12.43
C PHE A 33 -7.76 4.84 13.47
N PRO A 34 -6.68 4.46 14.19
CA PRO A 34 -6.10 5.36 15.21
C PRO A 34 -5.70 6.71 14.63
N ALA A 35 -6.03 7.78 15.35
CA ALA A 35 -5.75 9.15 14.89
C ALA A 35 -4.25 9.40 14.68
N ASP A 36 -3.38 8.74 15.45
CA ASP A 36 -1.94 8.94 15.32
C ASP A 36 -1.38 8.40 14.00
N TRP A 37 -2.09 7.51 13.30
CA TRP A 37 -1.68 7.07 11.96
C TRP A 37 -1.63 8.22 10.96
N PHE A 38 -2.48 9.25 11.18
CA PHE A 38 -2.65 10.35 10.23
C PHE A 38 -1.95 11.64 10.67
N LYS A 39 -1.45 11.67 11.89
CA LYS A 39 -0.83 12.88 12.45
C LYS A 39 0.34 13.40 11.61
N ASN A 40 1.22 12.50 11.18
CA ASN A 40 2.39 12.84 10.36
C ASN A 40 2.29 12.26 8.95
N ALA A 41 1.11 11.79 8.55
CA ALA A 41 0.90 11.21 7.23
C ALA A 41 0.98 12.26 6.13
N LYS A 42 1.41 11.83 4.95
CA LYS A 42 1.45 12.67 3.76
C LYS A 42 0.07 12.64 3.10
N LEU A 43 -0.79 13.57 3.49
CA LEU A 43 -2.18 13.62 3.04
C LEU A 43 -2.43 14.80 2.10
N SER A 44 -3.18 14.54 1.03
CA SER A 44 -3.65 15.56 0.11
C SER A 44 -4.98 16.15 0.61
N GLN A 45 -5.20 17.42 0.33
CA GLN A 45 -6.47 18.09 0.61
C GLN A 45 -7.43 18.02 -0.58
N ASN A 46 -6.93 17.70 -1.76
CA ASN A 46 -7.74 17.79 -2.98
C ASN A 46 -7.19 16.85 -4.07
N GLY A 47 -7.51 15.56 -3.97
CA GLY A 47 -7.18 14.59 -4.98
C GLY A 47 -5.76 14.03 -4.91
N PHE A 48 -5.48 13.07 -5.77
CA PHE A 48 -4.18 12.40 -5.85
C PHE A 48 -3.07 13.39 -6.19
N ASN A 49 -1.99 13.34 -5.42
CA ASN A 49 -0.80 14.18 -5.66
C ASN A 49 0.47 13.32 -5.57
N ALA A 50 1.05 13.00 -6.72
CA ALA A 50 2.25 12.16 -6.79
C ALA A 50 3.43 12.75 -6.00
N ASN A 51 3.49 14.08 -5.83
CA ASN A 51 4.57 14.72 -5.07
C ASN A 51 4.54 14.35 -3.58
N LEU A 52 3.41 13.87 -3.07
CA LEU A 52 3.29 13.39 -1.70
C LEU A 52 3.80 11.96 -1.54
N ASN A 53 3.95 11.21 -2.62
CA ASN A 53 4.53 9.88 -2.57
C ASN A 53 6.01 9.96 -2.20
N LYS A 54 6.48 8.96 -1.46
CA LYS A 54 7.88 8.93 -0.99
C LYS A 54 8.87 9.13 -2.13
N PHE A 55 8.61 8.50 -3.28
CA PHE A 55 9.50 8.57 -4.44
C PHE A 55 9.05 9.60 -5.49
N GLY A 56 8.03 10.40 -5.17
CA GLY A 56 7.60 11.53 -6.00
C GLY A 56 6.97 11.15 -7.34
N VAL A 57 6.57 9.90 -7.52
CA VAL A 57 5.99 9.39 -8.78
C VAL A 57 4.69 8.66 -8.49
N ALA A 58 3.81 8.64 -9.48
CA ALA A 58 2.61 7.80 -9.44
C ALA A 58 3.03 6.35 -9.67
N SER A 59 2.42 5.42 -8.91
CA SER A 59 2.66 3.99 -9.04
C SER A 59 1.37 3.24 -8.74
N GLY A 60 1.21 2.09 -9.39
CA GLY A 60 0.01 1.28 -9.28
C GLY A 60 -1.02 1.63 -10.34
N GLN A 61 -2.18 0.98 -10.25
CA GLN A 61 -3.26 1.12 -11.20
C GLN A 61 -4.45 1.83 -10.57
N SER A 62 -5.37 2.33 -11.40
CA SER A 62 -6.56 3.04 -10.93
C SER A 62 -7.56 2.08 -10.25
N MET A 63 -8.47 2.64 -9.46
CA MET A 63 -9.58 1.90 -8.85
C MET A 63 -10.42 1.19 -9.91
N GLU A 64 -10.65 1.81 -11.06
CA GLU A 64 -11.42 1.21 -12.16
C GLU A 64 -10.77 -0.08 -12.64
N VAL A 65 -9.43 -0.08 -12.79
CA VAL A 65 -8.68 -1.28 -13.16
C VAL A 65 -8.77 -2.33 -12.07
N TRP A 66 -8.65 -1.94 -10.80
CA TRP A 66 -8.76 -2.87 -9.67
C TRP A 66 -10.12 -3.57 -9.67
N ILE A 67 -11.21 -2.82 -9.89
CA ILE A 67 -12.55 -3.38 -9.95
C ILE A 67 -12.68 -4.35 -11.12
N SER A 68 -12.21 -3.95 -12.31
CA SER A 68 -12.33 -4.77 -13.52
C SER A 68 -11.57 -6.09 -13.42
N LYS A 69 -10.49 -6.14 -12.65
CA LYS A 69 -9.68 -7.35 -12.45
C LYS A 69 -10.10 -8.18 -11.25
N GLY A 70 -11.17 -7.80 -10.56
CA GLY A 70 -11.65 -8.53 -9.39
C GLY A 70 -10.74 -8.40 -8.17
N TRP A 71 -9.93 -7.37 -8.09
CA TRP A 71 -9.02 -7.14 -6.97
C TRP A 71 -9.68 -6.42 -5.80
N ILE A 72 -10.89 -5.93 -5.98
CA ILE A 72 -11.65 -5.25 -4.94
C ILE A 72 -12.70 -6.21 -4.40
N THR A 73 -12.74 -6.38 -3.09
CA THR A 73 -13.77 -7.17 -2.41
C THR A 73 -14.83 -6.26 -1.82
N SER A 74 -16.04 -6.78 -1.63
CA SER A 74 -17.12 -6.02 -1.01
C SER A 74 -16.82 -5.65 0.45
N ASP A 75 -16.01 -6.46 1.12
CA ASP A 75 -15.60 -6.19 2.50
C ASP A 75 -14.64 -4.99 2.60
N ASP A 76 -13.82 -4.77 1.57
CA ASP A 76 -12.82 -3.71 1.53
C ASP A 76 -12.90 -2.96 0.20
N PRO A 77 -13.91 -2.09 0.02
CA PRO A 77 -14.16 -1.45 -1.26
C PRO A 77 -13.06 -0.51 -1.73
N LEU A 78 -12.16 -0.08 -0.85
CA LEU A 78 -11.03 0.77 -1.24
C LEU A 78 -9.80 -0.03 -1.68
N GLY A 79 -9.79 -1.35 -1.47
CA GLY A 79 -8.72 -2.21 -1.97
C GLY A 79 -7.82 -2.80 -0.90
N TRP A 80 -6.66 -3.29 -1.34
CA TRP A 80 -5.75 -4.07 -0.49
C TRP A 80 -5.30 -3.31 0.76
N PHE A 81 -4.96 -2.04 0.65
CA PHE A 81 -4.47 -1.27 1.80
C PHE A 81 -5.54 -1.11 2.88
N GLN A 82 -6.81 -0.92 2.50
CA GLN A 82 -7.91 -0.91 3.47
C GLN A 82 -8.02 -2.26 4.17
N TRP A 83 -7.91 -3.35 3.41
CA TRP A 83 -7.87 -4.69 4.01
C TRP A 83 -6.70 -4.80 4.99
N TYR A 84 -5.50 -4.37 4.62
CA TYR A 84 -4.31 -4.44 5.47
C TYR A 84 -4.49 -3.65 6.77
N CYS A 85 -5.01 -2.45 6.69
CA CYS A 85 -5.29 -1.63 7.86
C CYS A 85 -6.24 -2.34 8.84
N ARG A 86 -7.30 -2.94 8.32
CA ARG A 86 -8.29 -3.68 9.12
C ARG A 86 -7.71 -4.97 9.68
N TYR A 87 -6.95 -5.69 8.88
CA TYR A 87 -6.24 -6.90 9.33
C TYR A 87 -5.26 -6.55 10.45
N TYR A 88 -4.51 -5.47 10.28
CA TYR A 88 -3.57 -4.98 11.27
C TYR A 88 -4.25 -4.66 12.61
N MET A 89 -5.47 -4.15 12.56
CA MET A 89 -6.29 -3.84 13.73
C MET A 89 -6.96 -5.09 14.35
N GLY A 90 -6.77 -6.25 13.76
CA GLY A 90 -7.23 -7.51 14.33
C GLY A 90 -8.42 -8.16 13.64
N ARG A 91 -8.97 -7.53 12.57
CA ARG A 91 -10.08 -8.14 11.84
C ARG A 91 -9.63 -9.41 11.10
N ARG A 92 -10.45 -10.46 11.13
CA ARG A 92 -10.17 -11.72 10.44
C ARG A 92 -11.40 -12.19 9.67
N ILE A 93 -11.24 -12.32 8.34
CA ILE A 93 -12.22 -12.89 7.43
C ILE A 93 -11.47 -13.92 6.59
N PRO A 94 -11.51 -15.22 6.95
CA PRO A 94 -10.57 -16.21 6.40
C PRO A 94 -10.42 -16.22 4.89
N ASP A 95 -11.50 -16.23 4.14
CA ASP A 95 -11.43 -16.28 2.67
C ASP A 95 -10.85 -15.02 2.07
N VAL A 96 -11.22 -13.86 2.60
CA VAL A 96 -10.68 -12.56 2.16
C VAL A 96 -9.20 -12.45 2.52
N ASP A 97 -8.86 -12.84 3.73
CA ASP A 97 -7.48 -12.77 4.21
C ASP A 97 -6.55 -13.63 3.35
N ILE A 98 -6.95 -14.87 3.04
CA ILE A 98 -6.16 -15.76 2.17
C ILE A 98 -5.93 -15.12 0.81
N PHE A 99 -6.98 -14.57 0.20
CA PHE A 99 -6.89 -13.90 -1.10
C PHE A 99 -5.90 -12.73 -1.06
N GLN A 100 -6.02 -11.87 -0.07
CA GLN A 100 -5.19 -10.66 0.02
C GLN A 100 -3.74 -10.97 0.42
N ILE A 101 -3.51 -11.97 1.27
CA ILE A 101 -2.17 -12.41 1.64
C ILE A 101 -1.46 -13.00 0.42
N LYS A 102 -2.16 -13.82 -0.37
CA LYS A 102 -1.57 -14.38 -1.61
C LYS A 102 -1.16 -13.28 -2.58
N ARG A 103 -1.97 -12.26 -2.75
CA ARG A 103 -1.64 -11.12 -3.61
C ARG A 103 -0.38 -10.41 -3.12
N HIS A 104 -0.30 -10.14 -1.82
CA HIS A 104 0.88 -9.54 -1.20
C HIS A 104 2.13 -10.40 -1.46
N ASN A 105 2.04 -11.70 -1.15
CA ASN A 105 3.18 -12.60 -1.26
C ASN A 105 3.68 -12.78 -2.70
N ASN A 106 2.78 -12.65 -3.67
CA ASN A 106 3.15 -12.75 -5.09
C ASN A 106 3.74 -11.45 -5.65
N PHE A 107 3.38 -10.32 -5.07
CA PHE A 107 3.81 -9.02 -5.59
C PHE A 107 5.29 -8.71 -5.28
N GLY A 108 5.71 -8.90 -4.03
CA GLY A 108 6.99 -8.39 -3.53
C GLY A 108 8.23 -9.00 -4.17
N PRO A 109 8.37 -10.33 -4.22
CA PRO A 109 9.63 -10.96 -4.64
C PRO A 109 10.07 -10.57 -6.04
N ARG A 110 9.14 -10.44 -6.98
CA ARG A 110 9.44 -10.06 -8.36
C ARG A 110 10.05 -8.66 -8.44
N HIS A 111 9.40 -7.68 -7.79
CA HIS A 111 9.86 -6.29 -7.83
C HIS A 111 11.13 -6.09 -6.99
N ALA A 112 11.19 -6.69 -5.82
CA ALA A 112 12.38 -6.64 -4.97
C ALA A 112 13.57 -7.30 -5.64
N GLY A 113 13.36 -8.44 -6.30
CA GLY A 113 14.41 -9.12 -7.04
C GLY A 113 14.99 -8.28 -8.17
N ALA A 114 14.15 -7.57 -8.92
CA ALA A 114 14.60 -6.69 -9.98
C ALA A 114 15.47 -5.54 -9.44
N ILE A 115 15.06 -4.94 -8.33
CA ILE A 115 15.82 -3.85 -7.70
C ILE A 115 17.17 -4.36 -7.20
N ARG A 116 17.18 -5.49 -6.48
CA ARG A 116 18.42 -6.07 -5.94
C ARG A 116 19.40 -6.45 -7.04
N LYS A 117 18.90 -6.89 -8.18
CA LYS A 117 19.74 -7.27 -9.32
C LYS A 117 20.33 -6.04 -10.03
N HIS A 118 19.56 -4.98 -10.22
CA HIS A 118 19.92 -3.90 -11.13
C HIS A 118 20.37 -2.61 -10.45
N CYS A 119 19.85 -2.29 -9.27
CA CYS A 119 20.13 -1.00 -8.62
C CYS A 119 20.05 -1.05 -7.09
N PRO A 120 20.75 -2.01 -6.43
CA PRO A 120 20.69 -2.10 -4.97
C PRO A 120 21.25 -0.84 -4.33
N GLY A 121 20.52 -0.30 -3.34
CA GLY A 121 20.93 0.91 -2.62
C GLY A 121 20.83 2.21 -3.41
N GLN A 122 20.45 2.17 -4.66
CA GLN A 122 20.32 3.36 -5.51
C GLN A 122 18.86 3.83 -5.53
N TYR A 123 18.43 4.51 -4.46
CA TYR A 123 17.02 4.82 -4.21
C TYR A 123 16.39 5.78 -5.22
N HIS A 124 17.21 6.47 -6.02
CA HIS A 124 16.74 7.33 -7.11
C HIS A 124 16.43 6.57 -8.41
N LYS A 125 16.72 5.26 -8.44
CA LYS A 125 16.47 4.39 -9.60
C LYS A 125 15.26 3.48 -9.34
N ARG A 126 14.54 3.15 -10.41
CA ARG A 126 13.34 2.32 -10.39
C ARG A 126 12.31 2.81 -9.38
N THR A 127 12.10 4.12 -9.36
CA THR A 127 11.26 4.79 -8.37
C THR A 127 9.81 4.31 -8.41
N LYS A 128 9.27 3.97 -9.58
CA LYS A 128 7.93 3.41 -9.68
C LYS A 128 7.83 2.05 -8.99
N GLN A 129 8.83 1.18 -9.17
CA GLN A 129 8.86 -0.13 -8.51
C GLN A 129 9.06 0.03 -7.00
N ARG A 130 9.91 0.95 -6.57
CA ARG A 130 10.12 1.23 -5.15
C ARG A 130 8.84 1.78 -4.51
N GLN A 131 8.15 2.69 -5.18
CA GLN A 131 6.87 3.21 -4.69
C GLN A 131 5.82 2.10 -4.60
N ALA A 132 5.78 1.20 -5.59
CA ALA A 132 4.87 0.06 -5.57
C ALA A 132 5.16 -0.89 -4.40
N LEU A 133 6.42 -1.20 -4.13
CA LEU A 133 6.80 -2.01 -2.97
C LEU A 133 6.32 -1.38 -1.67
N LEU A 134 6.57 -0.07 -1.51
CA LEU A 134 6.12 0.67 -0.33
C LEU A 134 4.60 0.55 -0.14
N GLN A 135 3.85 0.68 -1.22
CA GLN A 135 2.39 0.61 -1.20
C GLN A 135 1.84 -0.79 -0.92
N TRP A 136 2.70 -1.81 -0.99
CA TRP A 136 2.38 -3.18 -0.62
C TRP A 136 3.05 -3.62 0.69
N ALA A 137 3.44 -2.68 1.52
CA ALA A 137 4.06 -2.94 2.82
C ALA A 137 5.41 -3.67 2.74
N TYR A 138 6.13 -3.51 1.66
CA TYR A 138 7.51 -3.98 1.53
C TYR A 138 8.49 -2.83 1.70
N ASP A 139 9.67 -3.13 2.27
CA ASP A 139 10.75 -2.16 2.39
C ASP A 139 11.26 -1.77 0.99
N PRO A 140 11.13 -0.50 0.59
CA PRO A 140 11.61 -0.06 -0.72
C PRO A 140 13.08 0.37 -0.73
N PHE A 141 13.75 0.38 0.44
CA PHE A 141 15.12 0.85 0.58
C PHE A 141 16.10 -0.32 0.56
N ILE A 142 16.06 -1.05 -0.51
CA ILE A 142 16.89 -2.24 -0.74
C ILE A 142 17.86 -2.03 -1.90
#